data_524c5936a710a5a8c9ff8f2a5d5fa370
#
_entry.id   524c5936a710a5a8c9ff8f2a5d5fa370
#
_cell.length_a   1.000
_cell.length_b   1.000
_cell.length_c   1.000
_cell.angle_alpha   90.00
_cell.angle_beta   90.00
_cell.angle_gamma   90.00
#
_symmetry.space_group_name_H-M   'P 1'
#
loop_
_entity.id
_entity.type
_entity.pdbx_description
1 polymer ?
#
loop_
_entity_poly.entity_id
_entity_poly.type
_entity_poly.pdbx_seq_one_letter_code
_entity_poly.pdbx_strand_id
1 'polypeptide(L)' 'MPDVEWIMNNCHMMRDNGVWGGEKQISYASPDGEYTYYINKRKDGTYYLYGASKHYGRN' A
#
# COMPACT_ATOMS: atom_id res chain seq x y z
N MET A 1 11.31 -7.52 1.19
CA MET A 1 10.10 -6.67 1.19
C MET A 1 10.46 -5.32 0.59
N PRO A 2 9.72 -4.82 -0.40
CA PRO A 2 10.02 -3.51 -0.98
C PRO A 2 9.74 -2.40 0.03
N ASP A 3 10.43 -1.30 -0.09
CA ASP A 3 10.20 -0.18 0.80
C ASP A 3 9.09 0.73 0.25
N VAL A 4 8.68 1.67 1.08
CA VAL A 4 7.56 2.57 0.76
C VAL A 4 7.81 3.38 -0.51
N GLU A 5 9.01 3.89 -0.66
CA GLU A 5 9.34 4.73 -1.82
C GLU A 5 9.21 3.92 -3.11
N TRP A 6 9.74 2.70 -3.10
CA TRP A 6 9.64 1.83 -4.26
C TRP A 6 8.17 1.54 -4.61
N ILE A 7 7.36 1.23 -3.58
CA ILE A 7 5.94 0.93 -3.77
C ILE A 7 5.22 2.11 -4.39
N MET A 8 5.42 3.29 -3.83
CA MET A 8 4.70 4.48 -4.31
C MET A 8 5.13 4.89 -5.72
N ASN A 9 6.37 4.58 -6.11
CA ASN A 9 6.88 4.94 -7.43
C ASN A 9 6.60 3.90 -8.50
N ASN A 10 6.42 2.65 -8.13
CA ASN A 10 6.35 1.55 -9.09
C ASN A 10 5.04 0.78 -9.11
N CYS A 11 4.27 0.86 -8.05
CA CYS A 11 3.03 0.10 -7.96
C CYS A 11 1.85 0.96 -8.38
N HIS A 12 0.77 0.31 -8.75
CA HIS A 12 -0.45 0.98 -9.19
C HIS A 12 -1.31 1.33 -7.99
N MET A 13 -1.64 2.61 -7.84
CA MET A 13 -2.54 3.04 -6.77
C MET A 13 -3.94 2.53 -7.06
N MET A 14 -4.51 1.78 -6.13
CA MET A 14 -5.81 1.14 -6.31
C MET A 14 -6.92 1.89 -5.60
N ARG A 15 -6.72 2.22 -4.34
CA ARG A 15 -7.84 2.67 -3.50
C ARG A 15 -7.35 3.51 -2.35
N ASP A 16 -8.13 4.54 -2.03
CA ASP A 16 -8.01 5.30 -0.80
C ASP A 16 -8.90 4.60 0.24
N ASN A 17 -8.28 4.01 1.25
CA ASN A 17 -9.00 3.25 2.27
C ASN A 17 -9.52 4.13 3.41
N GLY A 18 -9.29 5.43 3.33
CA GLY A 18 -9.81 6.37 4.32
C GLY A 18 -8.84 6.63 5.46
N VAL A 19 -9.37 7.21 6.52
CA VAL A 19 -8.58 7.66 7.67
C VAL A 19 -9.01 6.88 8.90
N TRP A 20 -8.02 6.32 9.59
CA TRP A 20 -8.22 5.60 10.84
C TRP A 20 -7.21 6.09 11.85
N GLY A 21 -7.67 6.53 13.01
CA GLY A 21 -6.77 7.03 14.05
C GLY A 21 -5.90 8.19 13.61
N GLY A 22 -6.39 9.00 12.67
CA GLY A 22 -5.64 10.13 12.14
C GLY A 22 -4.63 9.76 11.06
N GLU A 23 -4.57 8.50 10.66
CA GLU A 23 -3.67 8.04 9.58
C GLU A 23 -4.47 7.70 8.35
N LYS A 24 -4.00 8.14 7.20
CA LYS A 24 -4.63 7.85 5.92
C LYS A 24 -3.97 6.61 5.32
N GLN A 25 -4.78 5.73 4.72
CA GLN A 25 -4.25 4.51 4.11
C GLN A 25 -4.62 4.45 2.63
N ILE A 26 -3.64 4.12 1.80
CA ILE A 26 -3.81 3.91 0.37
C ILE A 26 -3.32 2.50 0.03
N SER A 27 -4.07 1.78 -0.80
CA SER A 27 -3.68 0.47 -1.30
C SER A 27 -3.01 0.59 -2.65
N TYR A 28 -1.99 -0.21 -2.87
CA TYR A 28 -1.25 -0.27 -4.13
C TYR A 28 -1.15 -1.72 -4.60
N ALA A 29 -1.30 -1.94 -5.90
CA ALA A 29 -1.08 -3.27 -6.50
C ALA A 29 0.33 -3.34 -7.05
N SER A 30 1.00 -4.48 -6.83
CA SER A 30 2.32 -4.70 -7.41
C SER A 30 2.21 -4.78 -8.93
N PRO A 31 3.32 -4.51 -9.67
CA PRO A 31 3.28 -4.54 -11.13
C PRO A 31 2.81 -5.86 -11.71
N ASP A 32 3.12 -6.99 -11.06
CA ASP A 32 2.70 -8.31 -11.52
C ASP A 32 1.32 -8.71 -10.99
N GLY A 33 0.71 -7.86 -10.16
CA GLY A 33 -0.63 -8.13 -9.63
C GLY A 33 -0.66 -9.13 -8.48
N GLU A 34 0.48 -9.61 -8.02
CA GLU A 34 0.51 -10.65 -7.00
C GLU A 34 0.35 -10.13 -5.58
N TYR A 35 0.67 -8.87 -5.35
CA TYR A 35 0.60 -8.30 -4.01
C TYR A 35 -0.25 -7.05 -3.97
N THR A 36 -0.89 -6.84 -2.83
CA THR A 36 -1.46 -5.55 -2.47
C THR A 36 -0.66 -5.03 -1.28
N TYR A 37 -0.19 -3.80 -1.39
CA TYR A 37 0.54 -3.13 -0.32
C TYR A 37 -0.34 -2.04 0.27
N TYR A 38 -0.33 -1.94 1.60
CA TYR A 38 -1.10 -0.93 2.32
C TYR A 38 -0.13 0.09 2.90
N ILE A 39 -0.18 1.31 2.39
CA ILE A 39 0.71 2.38 2.82
C ILE A 39 -0.07 3.36 3.67
N ASN A 40 0.42 3.60 4.88
CA ASN A 40 -0.19 4.57 5.78
C ASN A 40 0.62 5.86 5.81
N LYS A 41 -0.10 6.96 5.91
CA LYS A 41 0.50 8.28 6.10
C LYS A 41 0.17 8.74 7.51
N ARG A 42 1.19 8.96 8.32
CA ARG A 42 1.03 9.45 9.71
C ARG A 42 0.58 10.89 9.72
N LYS A 43 0.16 11.34 10.89
CA LYS A 43 -0.26 12.74 11.07
C LYS A 43 0.86 13.73 10.75
N ASP A 44 2.11 13.34 10.98
CA ASP A 44 3.26 14.18 10.69
C ASP A 44 3.64 14.18 9.20
N GLY A 45 2.90 13.44 8.37
CA GLY A 45 3.13 13.40 6.93
C GLY A 45 4.08 12.32 6.46
N THR A 46 4.68 11.55 7.36
CA THR A 46 5.57 10.46 6.95
C THR A 46 4.77 9.21 6.59
N TYR A 47 5.34 8.39 5.72
CA TYR A 47 4.68 7.18 5.21
C TYR A 47 5.34 5.94 5.77
N TYR A 48 4.58 4.87 5.91
CA TYR A 48 5.13 3.57 6.29
C TYR A 48 4.31 2.45 5.68
N LEU A 49 4.92 1.27 5.54
CA LEU A 49 4.24 0.09 5.05
C LEU A 49 3.46 -0.53 6.21
N TYR A 50 2.14 -0.43 6.14
CA TYR A 50 1.25 -0.98 7.15
C TYR A 50 1.16 -2.49 7.02
N GLY A 51 1.10 -3.00 5.80
CA GLY A 51 0.99 -4.44 5.56
C GLY A 51 0.99 -4.78 4.09
N ALA A 52 0.94 -6.07 3.83
CA ALA A 52 0.89 -6.60 2.48
C ALA A 52 0.05 -7.87 2.45
N SER A 53 -0.66 -8.06 1.36
CA SER A 53 -1.41 -9.29 1.09
C SER A 53 -0.92 -9.89 -0.20
N LYS A 54 -0.72 -11.19 -0.21
CA LYS A 54 -0.41 -11.91 -1.45
C LYS A 54 -1.68 -12.54 -2.00
N HIS A 55 -1.88 -12.42 -3.30
CA HIS A 55 -3.02 -13.02 -3.97
C HIS A 55 -2.62 -14.38 -4.52
N TYR A 56 -3.30 -15.42 -4.04
CA TYR A 56 -3.05 -16.77 -4.50
C TYR A 56 -4.10 -17.20 -5.51
N GLY A 57 -3.67 -17.99 -6.40
CA GLY A 57 -4.56 -18.67 -7.22
C GLY A 57 -5.47 -17.88 -8.01
N ARG A 58 -5.65 -17.52 -8.39
CA ARG A 58 -6.52 -17.10 -9.05
C ARG A 58 -6.85 -17.62 -10.12
N ASN A 59 -7.25 -18.08 -10.45
CA ASN A 59 -7.43 -18.45 -11.43
C ASN A 59 -8.19 -18.25 -11.90
#